data_6b8872a8740e434e59b16dac7d5cd6ea
#
_entry.id   6b8872a8740e434e59b16dac7d5cd6ea
#
_cell.length_a   1.000
_cell.length_b   1.000
_cell.length_c   1.000
_cell.angle_alpha   90.00
_cell.angle_beta   90.00
_cell.angle_gamma   90.00
#
_symmetry.space_group_name_H-M   'P 1'
#
loop_
_entity.id
_entity.type
_entity.pdbx_description
1 polymer ?
#
loop_
_entity_poly.entity_id
_entity_poly.type
_entity_poly.pdbx_seq_one_letter_code
_entity_poly.pdbx_strand_id
1 'polypeptide(L)'
;QIENEYGHAGGPSDREEGMAHMHTLRAMAEEKGLTAPYFSATGWGGAYVPEGFLPVLGGYVDAPWANHTHELAASENFLFQPFHDDANIASDFAEGQSGFTFDTSKFPYLTAELGGGLQVTAHRRTYPYPEDIEAQTICMLGAGANLIGYYMYHGGVNPDGKYSTLQESKATGYANDLPVKSYDFQTCLRENGLPSESYYRLRKHHAFIKNTEELLAPAKVYLPDNISEPASAEDMETLRAAFRYNKTADCGFLFINNHQRKRKMTEKQITPEKPLQFTVTDVEGIQRQIIFDRIHVRTDAILVLPYNLPVIIRGEQFRLRKTNASYLGCFGGTYYFYTDEKPEDIYFEWSDGNDHAEVVRILTIHDAEHFCYAQEGADEKGKVSLLPDLHFAEAGKVRIADAGQAVESIWNVYGQTEPNVYELTLEYEYHPADALSGDVWLELDFGGDCARLYQDGKLLDDWFSNGELWRVALKRYGYPTKLTLELDPFKPDVYYDLPPKRENRLAGARLLRLS
;
A
#
# COMPACT_ATOMS: atom_id res chain seq x y z
N GLN A 1 -14.61 3.38 -13.57
CA GLN A 1 -13.62 4.44 -13.81
C GLN A 1 -13.73 4.93 -15.26
N ILE A 2 -13.76 6.24 -15.43
CA ILE A 2 -13.75 6.90 -16.73
C ILE A 2 -12.50 7.75 -16.80
N GLU A 3 -11.59 7.39 -17.70
CA GLU A 3 -10.26 7.96 -17.86
C GLU A 3 -9.36 7.84 -16.61
N ASN A 4 -8.08 8.19 -16.75
CA ASN A 4 -7.09 8.22 -15.68
C ASN A 4 -6.28 9.50 -15.78
N GLU A 5 -6.09 10.22 -14.67
CA GLU A 5 -5.31 11.47 -14.56
C GLU A 5 -5.63 12.49 -15.66
N TYR A 6 -6.82 12.42 -16.23
CA TYR A 6 -7.22 13.18 -17.40
C TYR A 6 -7.36 14.66 -17.07
N GLY A 7 -6.58 15.49 -17.76
CA GLY A 7 -6.42 16.91 -17.44
C GLY A 7 -5.25 17.21 -16.51
N HIS A 8 -4.67 16.20 -15.83
CA HIS A 8 -3.46 16.35 -15.02
C HIS A 8 -2.20 15.86 -15.77
N ALA A 9 -2.15 14.58 -16.10
CA ALA A 9 -1.01 13.95 -16.82
C ALA A 9 -1.35 13.61 -18.27
N GLY A 10 -2.49 14.04 -18.80
CA GLY A 10 -2.93 13.77 -20.17
C GLY A 10 -4.24 14.46 -20.50
N GLY A 11 -4.75 14.25 -21.73
CA GLY A 11 -5.96 14.88 -22.24
C GLY A 11 -5.71 16.23 -22.92
N PRO A 12 -6.75 16.86 -23.49
CA PRO A 12 -6.63 18.14 -24.15
C PRO A 12 -6.37 19.27 -23.15
N SER A 13 -5.68 20.31 -23.59
CA SER A 13 -5.48 21.53 -22.81
C SER A 13 -6.78 22.33 -22.63
N ASP A 14 -7.76 22.15 -23.51
CA ASP A 14 -9.08 22.75 -23.38
C ASP A 14 -9.93 21.93 -22.42
N ARG A 15 -10.27 22.55 -21.29
CA ARG A 15 -11.06 21.92 -20.24
C ARG A 15 -12.49 21.56 -20.68
N GLU A 16 -13.12 22.37 -21.51
CA GLU A 16 -14.48 22.10 -21.98
C GLU A 16 -14.51 20.90 -22.91
N GLU A 17 -13.52 20.79 -23.80
CA GLU A 17 -13.34 19.62 -24.66
C GLU A 17 -13.09 18.35 -23.82
N GLY A 18 -12.22 18.41 -22.81
CA GLY A 18 -11.94 17.30 -21.91
C GLY A 18 -13.18 16.85 -21.13
N MET A 19 -13.94 17.79 -20.60
CA MET A 19 -15.22 17.50 -19.91
C MET A 19 -16.24 16.85 -20.84
N ALA A 20 -16.37 17.35 -22.08
CA ALA A 20 -17.27 16.80 -23.09
C ALA A 20 -16.89 15.37 -23.48
N HIS A 21 -15.60 15.08 -23.59
CA HIS A 21 -15.10 13.71 -23.82
C HIS A 21 -15.55 12.75 -22.71
N MET A 22 -15.32 13.10 -21.45
CA MET A 22 -15.70 12.27 -20.30
C MET A 22 -17.22 12.04 -20.24
N HIS A 23 -18.02 13.05 -20.51
CA HIS A 23 -19.50 12.89 -20.61
C HIS A 23 -19.90 11.96 -21.75
N THR A 24 -19.19 12.01 -22.90
CA THR A 24 -19.43 11.10 -24.01
C THR A 24 -19.16 9.65 -23.61
N LEU A 25 -18.03 9.37 -22.96
CA LEU A 25 -17.71 8.02 -22.48
C LEU A 25 -18.73 7.52 -21.45
N ARG A 26 -19.17 8.39 -20.55
CA ARG A 26 -20.22 8.06 -19.59
C ARG A 26 -21.53 7.70 -20.30
N ALA A 27 -21.99 8.50 -21.26
CA ALA A 27 -23.20 8.24 -22.02
C ALA A 27 -23.13 6.89 -22.76
N MET A 28 -21.97 6.56 -23.33
CA MET A 28 -21.73 5.25 -23.96
C MET A 28 -21.82 4.10 -22.95
N ALA A 29 -21.27 4.28 -21.75
CA ALA A 29 -21.35 3.29 -20.68
C ALA A 29 -22.80 3.07 -20.22
N GLU A 30 -23.57 4.13 -20.04
CA GLU A 30 -24.99 4.08 -19.67
C GLU A 30 -25.83 3.40 -20.76
N GLU A 31 -25.58 3.70 -22.05
CA GLU A 31 -26.22 3.01 -23.20
C GLU A 31 -25.96 1.50 -23.18
N LYS A 32 -24.77 1.08 -22.71
CA LYS A 32 -24.42 -0.35 -22.57
C LYS A 32 -24.94 -0.98 -21.27
N GLY A 33 -25.73 -0.26 -20.48
CA GLY A 33 -26.34 -0.76 -19.24
C GLY A 33 -25.40 -0.83 -18.05
N LEU A 34 -24.26 -0.14 -18.08
CA LEU A 34 -23.37 -0.02 -16.93
C LEU A 34 -23.95 0.99 -15.94
N THR A 35 -24.57 0.47 -14.86
CA THR A 35 -25.22 1.28 -13.82
C THR A 35 -24.40 1.19 -12.53
N ALA A 36 -23.49 2.12 -12.33
CA ALA A 36 -22.67 2.23 -11.13
C ALA A 36 -22.32 3.71 -10.88
N PRO A 37 -21.87 4.08 -9.69
CA PRO A 37 -21.24 5.37 -9.50
C PRO A 37 -20.02 5.51 -10.44
N TYR A 38 -20.00 6.58 -11.24
CA TYR A 38 -18.88 6.88 -12.11
C TYR A 38 -17.87 7.74 -11.39
N PHE A 39 -16.59 7.40 -11.49
CA PHE A 39 -15.51 8.23 -10.98
C PHE A 39 -14.43 8.47 -12.04
N SER A 40 -13.84 9.67 -12.00
CA SER A 40 -12.59 9.95 -12.67
C SER A 40 -11.46 9.42 -11.78
N ALA A 41 -10.54 8.66 -12.35
CA ALA A 41 -9.36 8.30 -11.59
C ALA A 41 -8.54 9.56 -11.34
N THR A 42 -8.17 9.71 -10.06
CA THR A 42 -7.32 10.76 -9.56
C THR A 42 -7.92 12.16 -9.70
N GLY A 43 -8.32 12.72 -8.58
CA GLY A 43 -8.89 14.06 -8.50
C GLY A 43 -7.87 15.15 -8.19
N TRP A 44 -6.58 14.86 -8.23
CA TRP A 44 -5.52 15.82 -7.89
C TRP A 44 -5.13 16.74 -9.03
N GLY A 45 -4.48 17.85 -8.67
CA GLY A 45 -3.93 18.80 -9.60
C GLY A 45 -4.92 19.31 -10.61
N GLY A 46 -4.56 19.28 -11.90
CA GLY A 46 -5.38 19.71 -13.01
C GLY A 46 -6.46 18.73 -13.47
N ALA A 47 -6.66 17.59 -12.81
CA ALA A 47 -7.59 16.55 -13.24
C ALA A 47 -9.03 17.08 -13.42
N TYR A 48 -9.71 16.60 -14.47
CA TYR A 48 -11.09 16.98 -14.76
C TYR A 48 -12.07 16.12 -13.99
N VAL A 49 -12.95 16.78 -13.23
CA VAL A 49 -14.05 16.13 -12.51
C VAL A 49 -15.37 16.75 -12.99
N PRO A 50 -15.99 16.21 -14.06
CA PRO A 50 -17.25 16.73 -14.58
C PRO A 50 -18.42 16.51 -13.63
N GLU A 51 -19.52 17.24 -13.83
CA GLU A 51 -20.75 17.00 -13.08
C GLU A 51 -21.24 15.55 -13.23
N GLY A 52 -21.63 14.96 -12.10
CA GLY A 52 -22.08 13.56 -12.03
C GLY A 52 -20.94 12.53 -11.95
N PHE A 53 -19.70 12.96 -11.80
CA PHE A 53 -18.58 12.10 -11.47
C PHE A 53 -18.14 12.29 -10.02
N LEU A 54 -17.61 11.23 -9.42
CA LEU A 54 -16.97 11.29 -8.11
C LEU A 54 -15.46 11.51 -8.29
N PRO A 55 -14.86 12.47 -7.61
CA PRO A 55 -13.42 12.57 -7.54
C PRO A 55 -12.88 11.44 -6.66
N VAL A 56 -11.81 10.79 -7.09
CA VAL A 56 -11.02 9.87 -6.27
C VAL A 56 -9.59 10.37 -6.23
N LEU A 57 -8.94 10.13 -5.12
CA LEU A 57 -7.61 10.63 -4.81
C LEU A 57 -6.65 9.46 -4.53
N GLY A 58 -5.46 9.76 -4.14
CA GLY A 58 -4.46 8.80 -3.76
C GLY A 58 -3.29 9.46 -3.06
N GLY A 59 -2.15 8.86 -3.18
CA GLY A 59 -0.88 9.33 -2.67
C GLY A 59 0.11 8.19 -2.59
N TYR A 60 1.39 8.50 -2.66
CA TYR A 60 2.47 7.54 -2.59
C TYR A 60 3.45 7.92 -1.48
N VAL A 61 4.15 6.93 -0.97
CA VAL A 61 5.12 7.13 0.12
C VAL A 61 6.40 7.84 -0.33
N ASP A 62 6.68 7.82 -1.64
CA ASP A 62 7.79 8.50 -2.32
C ASP A 62 7.36 8.79 -3.78
N ALA A 63 8.16 9.52 -4.54
CA ALA A 63 7.91 9.85 -5.94
C ALA A 63 9.04 9.28 -6.85
N PRO A 64 8.94 8.03 -7.30
CA PRO A 64 9.98 7.41 -8.14
C PRO A 64 10.12 8.09 -9.50
N TRP A 65 9.08 8.76 -9.99
CA TRP A 65 9.08 9.56 -11.23
C TRP A 65 9.78 10.91 -11.09
N ALA A 66 9.98 11.44 -9.88
CA ALA A 66 10.64 12.73 -9.69
C ALA A 66 12.05 12.75 -10.31
N ASN A 67 12.38 13.85 -11.01
CA ASN A 67 13.65 14.02 -11.72
C ASN A 67 14.84 14.29 -10.78
N HIS A 68 14.94 13.54 -9.67
CA HIS A 68 15.98 13.70 -8.65
C HIS A 68 16.62 12.37 -8.30
N THR A 69 17.94 12.36 -8.12
CA THR A 69 18.74 11.21 -7.67
C THR A 69 19.23 11.35 -6.22
N HIS A 70 18.42 12.01 -5.39
CA HIS A 70 18.65 12.17 -3.95
C HIS A 70 17.34 11.90 -3.18
N GLU A 71 17.42 11.83 -1.86
CA GLU A 71 16.25 11.71 -1.00
C GLU A 71 15.36 12.94 -1.14
N LEU A 72 14.05 12.72 -1.24
CA LEU A 72 13.05 13.78 -1.29
C LEU A 72 12.72 14.28 0.13
N ALA A 73 12.07 15.44 0.19
CA ALA A 73 11.51 15.95 1.45
C ALA A 73 10.48 14.97 2.02
N ALA A 74 10.21 15.08 3.33
CA ALA A 74 9.21 14.26 3.99
C ALA A 74 7.83 14.46 3.34
N SER A 75 7.16 13.35 3.02
CA SER A 75 5.83 13.37 2.40
C SER A 75 4.75 13.76 3.41
N GLU A 76 3.83 14.63 2.99
CA GLU A 76 2.64 15.00 3.77
C GLU A 76 1.58 13.90 3.83
N ASN A 77 1.73 12.82 3.05
CA ASN A 77 0.84 11.65 3.10
C ASN A 77 0.84 10.92 4.45
N PHE A 78 1.75 11.28 5.35
CA PHE A 78 1.82 10.80 6.74
C PHE A 78 1.14 11.73 7.75
N LEU A 79 0.41 12.74 7.29
CA LEU A 79 -0.41 13.66 8.09
C LEU A 79 -1.90 13.34 7.95
N PHE A 80 -2.71 13.71 8.94
CA PHE A 80 -4.16 13.56 8.88
C PHE A 80 -4.80 14.77 8.17
N GLN A 81 -4.65 14.84 6.87
CA GLN A 81 -5.19 15.91 6.03
C GLN A 81 -6.28 15.37 5.11
N PRO A 82 -7.54 15.79 5.27
CA PRO A 82 -8.61 15.41 4.36
C PRO A 82 -8.40 16.08 2.98
N PHE A 83 -8.69 15.34 1.92
CA PHE A 83 -8.52 15.84 0.55
C PHE A 83 -7.10 16.37 0.27
N HIS A 84 -6.09 15.61 0.69
CA HIS A 84 -4.71 15.95 0.38
C HIS A 84 -4.43 15.82 -1.11
N ASP A 85 -3.82 16.87 -1.69
CA ASP A 85 -3.34 16.88 -3.07
C ASP A 85 -1.84 16.57 -3.06
N ASP A 86 -1.46 15.35 -3.48
CA ASP A 86 -0.06 14.96 -3.56
C ASP A 86 0.61 15.61 -4.77
N ALA A 87 1.19 16.78 -4.55
CA ALA A 87 1.87 17.57 -5.58
C ALA A 87 3.09 16.87 -6.24
N ASN A 88 3.55 15.72 -5.69
CA ASN A 88 4.61 14.93 -6.30
C ASN A 88 4.11 14.05 -7.45
N ILE A 89 2.81 13.75 -7.51
CA ILE A 89 2.26 12.89 -8.55
C ILE A 89 2.34 13.61 -9.90
N ALA A 90 2.89 12.89 -10.89
CA ALA A 90 3.19 13.40 -12.21
C ALA A 90 4.09 14.65 -12.23
N SER A 91 4.92 14.84 -11.20
CA SER A 91 5.85 15.99 -11.10
C SER A 91 6.92 16.03 -12.21
N ASP A 92 7.11 14.93 -12.92
CA ASP A 92 7.95 14.85 -14.12
C ASP A 92 7.28 15.44 -15.38
N PHE A 93 5.96 15.59 -15.41
CA PHE A 93 5.20 16.18 -16.50
C PHE A 93 4.64 17.58 -16.18
N ALA A 94 4.21 17.79 -14.95
CA ALA A 94 3.39 18.92 -14.54
C ALA A 94 3.93 19.61 -13.29
N GLU A 95 5.15 20.15 -13.34
CA GLU A 95 5.71 20.92 -12.23
C GLU A 95 4.76 22.05 -11.80
N GLY A 96 4.40 22.06 -10.52
CA GLY A 96 3.68 23.15 -9.88
C GLY A 96 2.16 23.16 -10.07
N GLN A 97 1.56 22.14 -10.66
CA GLN A 97 0.10 21.99 -10.62
C GLN A 97 -0.33 21.41 -9.27
N SER A 98 -0.94 22.24 -8.46
CA SER A 98 -1.51 21.84 -7.17
C SER A 98 -2.91 22.40 -7.00
N GLY A 99 -3.68 21.78 -6.09
CA GLY A 99 -5.05 22.15 -5.80
C GLY A 99 -6.09 21.34 -6.57
N PHE A 100 -7.34 21.59 -6.24
CA PHE A 100 -8.47 20.85 -6.81
C PHE A 100 -9.25 21.67 -7.81
N THR A 101 -9.74 21.01 -8.86
CA THR A 101 -10.64 21.63 -9.87
C THR A 101 -12.11 21.58 -9.47
N PHE A 102 -12.42 21.06 -8.28
CA PHE A 102 -13.76 20.85 -7.75
C PHE A 102 -13.86 21.31 -6.29
N ASP A 103 -15.09 21.52 -5.81
CA ASP A 103 -15.39 21.87 -4.42
C ASP A 103 -15.42 20.60 -3.54
N THR A 104 -14.38 20.38 -2.76
CA THR A 104 -14.21 19.20 -1.90
C THR A 104 -15.35 19.02 -0.88
N SER A 105 -16.03 20.10 -0.47
CA SER A 105 -17.12 20.03 0.52
C SER A 105 -18.37 19.28 -0.01
N LYS A 106 -18.46 19.07 -1.32
CA LYS A 106 -19.59 18.40 -1.98
C LYS A 106 -19.42 16.91 -2.16
N PHE A 107 -18.24 16.38 -1.85
CA PHE A 107 -17.90 14.99 -2.13
C PHE A 107 -17.42 14.26 -0.87
N PRO A 108 -17.63 12.93 -0.78
CA PRO A 108 -16.93 12.12 0.18
C PRO A 108 -15.45 12.05 -0.19
N TYR A 109 -14.58 11.93 0.80
CA TYR A 109 -13.16 11.64 0.57
C TYR A 109 -13.01 10.18 0.19
N LEU A 110 -12.51 9.89 -1.02
CA LEU A 110 -12.35 8.57 -1.61
C LEU A 110 -10.95 8.46 -2.20
N THR A 111 -10.34 7.27 -2.10
CA THR A 111 -9.09 6.98 -2.79
C THR A 111 -9.26 5.83 -3.78
N ALA A 112 -8.56 5.87 -4.91
CA ALA A 112 -8.46 4.77 -5.86
C ALA A 112 -7.00 4.53 -6.30
N GLU A 113 -6.10 5.43 -5.89
CA GLU A 113 -4.68 5.35 -6.22
C GLU A 113 -3.81 5.61 -4.98
N LEU A 114 -4.19 4.98 -3.86
CA LEU A 114 -3.32 4.91 -2.70
C LEU A 114 -2.23 3.88 -2.95
N GLY A 115 -0.96 4.25 -2.82
CA GLY A 115 0.16 3.36 -3.08
C GLY A 115 0.16 2.14 -2.14
N GLY A 116 -0.29 0.98 -2.65
CA GLY A 116 -0.12 -0.31 -1.97
C GLY A 116 1.25 -0.93 -2.25
N GLY A 117 2.10 -0.20 -2.91
CA GLY A 117 3.47 -0.44 -3.30
C GLY A 117 4.01 0.79 -3.99
N LEU A 118 5.15 0.66 -4.65
CA LEU A 118 5.81 1.77 -5.33
C LEU A 118 6.65 1.26 -6.51
N GLN A 119 6.51 1.89 -7.66
CA GLN A 119 7.33 1.51 -8.82
C GLN A 119 8.79 1.93 -8.65
N VAL A 120 9.66 1.35 -9.46
CA VAL A 120 11.04 1.77 -9.64
C VAL A 120 11.23 2.36 -11.03
N THR A 121 12.07 3.39 -11.15
CA THR A 121 12.46 3.97 -12.43
C THR A 121 13.93 3.75 -12.69
N ALA A 122 14.41 4.04 -13.91
CA ALA A 122 15.82 3.88 -14.27
C ALA A 122 16.77 4.70 -13.38
N HIS A 123 16.32 5.82 -12.84
CA HIS A 123 17.15 6.74 -12.04
C HIS A 123 16.83 6.71 -10.54
N ARG A 124 15.72 6.09 -10.13
CA ARG A 124 15.32 5.96 -8.72
C ARG A 124 14.87 4.55 -8.40
N ARG A 125 15.54 3.90 -7.46
CA ARG A 125 15.24 2.54 -6.96
C ARG A 125 14.66 2.66 -5.55
N THR A 126 13.46 3.19 -5.50
CA THR A 126 12.71 3.37 -4.25
C THR A 126 12.28 2.03 -3.66
N TYR A 127 12.22 1.96 -2.35
CA TYR A 127 11.70 0.81 -1.62
C TYR A 127 10.62 1.29 -0.63
N PRO A 128 9.36 0.91 -0.81
CA PRO A 128 8.30 1.22 0.15
C PRO A 128 8.43 0.29 1.34
N TYR A 129 8.88 0.80 2.48
CA TYR A 129 8.88 -0.01 3.69
C TYR A 129 7.44 -0.37 4.08
N PRO A 130 7.19 -1.57 4.63
CA PRO A 130 5.84 -1.98 5.03
C PRO A 130 5.16 -1.00 5.99
N GLU A 131 5.94 -0.37 6.88
CA GLU A 131 5.49 0.69 7.79
C GLU A 131 4.99 1.93 7.05
N ASP A 132 5.65 2.30 5.95
CA ASP A 132 5.26 3.44 5.12
C ASP A 132 3.85 3.23 4.56
N ILE A 133 3.62 2.05 3.96
CA ILE A 133 2.33 1.68 3.35
C ILE A 133 1.22 1.64 4.39
N GLU A 134 1.50 1.06 5.56
CA GLU A 134 0.56 1.02 6.68
C GLU A 134 0.21 2.41 7.19
N ALA A 135 1.23 3.24 7.49
CA ALA A 135 1.06 4.58 8.04
C ALA A 135 0.26 5.49 7.11
N GLN A 136 0.59 5.49 5.81
CA GLN A 136 -0.14 6.26 4.80
C GLN A 136 -1.62 5.83 4.73
N THR A 137 -1.89 4.51 4.72
CA THR A 137 -3.26 3.98 4.71
C THR A 137 -4.05 4.47 5.93
N ILE A 138 -3.45 4.44 7.12
CA ILE A 138 -4.10 4.89 8.35
C ILE A 138 -4.28 6.40 8.40
N CYS A 139 -3.35 7.17 7.86
CA CYS A 139 -3.52 8.62 7.75
C CYS A 139 -4.71 8.98 6.85
N MET A 140 -4.84 8.35 5.68
CA MET A 140 -5.99 8.57 4.79
C MET A 140 -7.32 8.15 5.44
N LEU A 141 -7.34 6.97 6.10
CA LEU A 141 -8.53 6.49 6.80
C LEU A 141 -8.92 7.41 7.95
N GLY A 142 -7.97 7.80 8.78
CA GLY A 142 -8.18 8.73 9.91
C GLY A 142 -8.59 10.13 9.48
N ALA A 143 -8.09 10.61 8.33
CA ALA A 143 -8.48 11.86 7.70
C ALA A 143 -9.89 11.84 7.06
N GLY A 144 -10.58 10.70 7.09
CA GLY A 144 -11.98 10.61 6.67
C GLY A 144 -12.25 9.87 5.37
N ALA A 145 -11.26 9.19 4.81
CA ALA A 145 -11.49 8.39 3.62
C ALA A 145 -12.55 7.31 3.87
N ASN A 146 -13.56 7.25 2.99
CA ASN A 146 -14.66 6.30 3.01
C ASN A 146 -14.53 5.19 1.96
N LEU A 147 -13.52 5.29 1.11
CA LEU A 147 -13.06 4.24 0.21
C LEU A 147 -11.53 4.24 0.26
N ILE A 148 -10.95 3.08 0.57
CA ILE A 148 -9.51 2.85 0.47
C ILE A 148 -9.29 1.96 -0.75
N GLY A 149 -8.93 2.57 -1.86
CA GLY A 149 -8.58 1.91 -3.11
C GLY A 149 -7.09 2.08 -3.39
N TYR A 150 -6.42 0.97 -3.68
CA TYR A 150 -4.97 0.96 -3.91
C TYR A 150 -4.62 0.92 -5.39
N TYR A 151 -3.51 1.60 -5.73
CA TYR A 151 -2.78 1.40 -6.96
C TYR A 151 -1.27 1.31 -6.64
N MET A 152 -0.63 0.07 -6.69
CA MET A 152 -1.37 -1.17 -6.91
C MET A 152 -1.37 -2.01 -5.63
N TYR A 153 -2.34 -2.92 -5.52
CA TYR A 153 -2.36 -3.92 -4.46
C TYR A 153 -1.74 -5.25 -4.92
N HIS A 154 -1.85 -5.53 -6.22
CA HIS A 154 -1.34 -6.73 -6.87
C HIS A 154 -0.46 -6.33 -8.05
N GLY A 155 0.77 -6.82 -8.09
CA GLY A 155 1.69 -6.64 -9.20
C GLY A 155 1.29 -7.45 -10.45
N GLY A 156 1.90 -7.14 -11.56
CA GLY A 156 1.64 -7.79 -12.83
C GLY A 156 2.86 -7.83 -13.74
N VAL A 157 2.67 -8.38 -14.93
CA VAL A 157 3.66 -8.37 -16.00
C VAL A 157 3.04 -7.78 -17.25
N ASN A 158 3.72 -6.86 -17.90
CA ASN A 158 3.26 -6.23 -19.13
C ASN A 158 3.12 -7.28 -20.26
N PRO A 159 1.99 -7.30 -20.98
CA PRO A 159 1.81 -8.18 -22.13
C PRO A 159 2.70 -7.76 -23.30
N ASP A 160 3.03 -8.71 -24.17
CA ASP A 160 3.63 -8.40 -25.47
C ASP A 160 2.55 -7.81 -26.39
N GLY A 161 2.78 -6.61 -26.88
CA GLY A 161 1.99 -6.01 -27.94
C GLY A 161 2.49 -6.41 -29.31
N LYS A 162 1.70 -6.13 -30.36
CA LYS A 162 2.13 -6.39 -31.74
C LYS A 162 3.28 -5.50 -32.17
N TYR A 163 3.32 -4.26 -31.70
CA TYR A 163 4.27 -3.24 -32.13
C TYR A 163 5.10 -2.67 -30.98
N SER A 164 4.63 -2.79 -29.75
CA SER A 164 5.29 -2.27 -28.55
C SER A 164 4.85 -3.03 -27.31
N THR A 165 5.47 -2.77 -26.17
CA THR A 165 4.98 -3.10 -24.82
C THR A 165 4.14 -1.95 -24.28
N LEU A 166 3.44 -2.14 -23.15
CA LEU A 166 2.74 -1.06 -22.44
C LEU A 166 3.67 -0.21 -21.56
N GLN A 167 4.93 -0.54 -21.54
CA GLN A 167 5.92 0.13 -20.70
C GLN A 167 6.10 1.61 -21.11
N GLU A 168 6.15 2.45 -20.09
CA GLU A 168 6.56 3.85 -20.24
C GLU A 168 8.06 3.94 -20.43
N SER A 169 8.50 4.70 -21.44
CA SER A 169 9.92 4.89 -21.71
C SER A 169 10.22 6.23 -22.38
N LYS A 170 11.45 6.71 -22.24
CA LYS A 170 11.94 7.89 -22.96
C LYS A 170 11.86 7.70 -24.47
N ALA A 171 12.04 6.48 -24.95
CA ALA A 171 11.89 6.13 -26.37
C ALA A 171 10.46 6.33 -26.89
N THR A 172 9.46 6.27 -26.03
CA THR A 172 8.04 6.49 -26.37
C THR A 172 7.52 7.87 -25.93
N GLY A 173 8.42 8.76 -25.49
CA GLY A 173 8.12 10.15 -25.15
C GLY A 173 7.81 10.41 -23.69
N TYR A 174 7.98 9.43 -22.81
CA TYR A 174 7.86 9.61 -21.35
C TYR A 174 9.14 10.22 -20.76
N ALA A 175 9.02 10.84 -19.60
CA ALA A 175 10.15 11.43 -18.89
C ALA A 175 11.10 10.38 -18.29
N ASN A 176 10.59 9.20 -17.99
CA ASN A 176 11.30 8.12 -17.31
C ASN A 176 11.31 6.83 -18.11
N ASP A 177 12.22 5.92 -17.73
CA ASP A 177 12.21 4.53 -18.17
C ASP A 177 11.82 3.63 -17.00
N LEU A 178 10.96 2.65 -17.29
CA LEU A 178 10.47 1.60 -16.38
C LEU A 178 10.89 0.21 -16.90
N PRO A 179 10.82 -0.86 -16.08
CA PRO A 179 10.99 -2.22 -16.58
C PRO A 179 10.02 -2.51 -17.73
N VAL A 180 10.50 -3.24 -18.74
CA VAL A 180 9.71 -3.53 -19.95
C VAL A 180 8.62 -4.54 -19.66
N LYS A 181 8.91 -5.56 -18.84
CA LYS A 181 8.04 -6.67 -18.49
C LYS A 181 7.49 -6.55 -17.09
N SER A 182 8.36 -6.36 -16.11
CA SER A 182 7.93 -6.28 -14.72
C SER A 182 7.02 -5.08 -14.48
N TYR A 183 5.87 -5.34 -13.91
CA TYR A 183 4.99 -4.34 -13.33
C TYR A 183 4.67 -4.73 -11.88
N ASP A 184 5.71 -5.15 -11.16
CA ASP A 184 5.62 -5.64 -9.79
C ASP A 184 5.14 -4.56 -8.81
N PHE A 185 5.61 -3.32 -9.02
CA PHE A 185 5.25 -2.19 -8.18
C PHE A 185 5.54 -2.39 -6.69
N GLN A 186 6.31 -3.42 -6.33
CA GLN A 186 6.61 -3.80 -4.95
C GLN A 186 5.35 -3.90 -4.07
N THR A 187 4.28 -4.44 -4.65
CA THR A 187 2.93 -4.43 -4.09
C THR A 187 2.73 -5.44 -2.95
N CYS A 188 1.58 -5.34 -2.30
CA CYS A 188 1.15 -6.29 -1.26
C CYS A 188 1.14 -7.74 -1.77
N LEU A 189 0.63 -7.97 -2.98
CA LEU A 189 0.73 -9.24 -3.70
C LEU A 189 1.63 -9.02 -4.91
N ARG A 190 2.85 -9.56 -4.85
CA ARG A 190 3.88 -9.36 -5.85
C ARG A 190 3.49 -9.99 -7.21
N GLU A 191 4.10 -9.54 -8.30
CA GLU A 191 3.87 -10.13 -9.64
C GLU A 191 4.14 -11.63 -9.71
N ASN A 192 5.02 -12.13 -8.86
CA ASN A 192 5.35 -13.54 -8.73
C ASN A 192 4.32 -14.34 -7.89
N GLY A 193 3.22 -13.69 -7.42
CA GLY A 193 2.14 -14.30 -6.65
C GLY A 193 2.40 -14.44 -5.14
N LEU A 194 3.56 -14.02 -4.64
CA LEU A 194 3.87 -14.06 -3.21
C LEU A 194 3.36 -12.81 -2.49
N PRO A 195 2.82 -12.94 -1.26
CA PRO A 195 2.54 -11.79 -0.42
C PRO A 195 3.83 -11.17 0.10
N SER A 196 3.86 -9.84 0.18
CA SER A 196 4.89 -9.07 0.86
C SER A 196 4.51 -8.83 2.32
N GLU A 197 5.42 -8.26 3.12
CA GLU A 197 5.12 -7.88 4.50
C GLU A 197 3.99 -6.84 4.58
N SER A 198 3.90 -5.92 3.62
CA SER A 198 2.81 -4.94 3.53
C SER A 198 1.43 -5.59 3.41
N TYR A 199 1.34 -6.77 2.77
CA TYR A 199 0.09 -7.53 2.70
C TYR A 199 -0.42 -7.90 4.10
N TYR A 200 0.45 -8.42 4.95
CA TYR A 200 0.08 -8.82 6.31
C TYR A 200 -0.27 -7.60 7.16
N ARG A 201 0.52 -6.54 7.09
CA ARG A 201 0.26 -5.30 7.83
C ARG A 201 -1.08 -4.67 7.49
N LEU A 202 -1.45 -4.62 6.22
CA LEU A 202 -2.73 -4.07 5.79
C LEU A 202 -3.93 -4.96 6.16
N ARG A 203 -3.74 -6.27 6.27
CA ARG A 203 -4.84 -7.20 6.59
C ARG A 203 -5.55 -6.87 7.91
N LYS A 204 -4.80 -6.52 8.96
CA LYS A 204 -5.40 -6.15 10.26
C LYS A 204 -6.30 -4.91 10.12
N HIS A 205 -5.90 -3.95 9.28
CA HIS A 205 -6.71 -2.76 9.02
C HIS A 205 -7.91 -3.04 8.10
N HIS A 206 -7.76 -3.93 7.13
CA HIS A 206 -8.91 -4.39 6.32
C HIS A 206 -9.94 -5.14 7.17
N ALA A 207 -9.49 -5.97 8.12
CA ALA A 207 -10.38 -6.63 9.08
C ALA A 207 -11.11 -5.62 9.96
N PHE A 208 -10.41 -4.60 10.46
CA PHE A 208 -10.99 -3.47 11.19
C PHE A 208 -12.03 -2.72 10.35
N ILE A 209 -11.69 -2.28 9.14
CA ILE A 209 -12.59 -1.56 8.24
C ILE A 209 -13.86 -2.37 8.00
N LYS A 210 -13.72 -3.66 7.64
CA LYS A 210 -14.85 -4.53 7.35
C LYS A 210 -15.79 -4.71 8.55
N ASN A 211 -15.26 -4.70 9.76
CA ASN A 211 -16.04 -4.81 10.99
C ASN A 211 -16.68 -3.49 11.45
N THR A 212 -16.16 -2.35 10.98
CA THR A 212 -16.56 -1.03 11.47
C THR A 212 -17.12 -0.11 10.38
N GLU A 213 -17.31 -0.60 9.16
CA GLU A 213 -17.73 0.20 8.00
C GLU A 213 -19.01 1.00 8.28
N GLU A 214 -20.00 0.44 8.94
CA GLU A 214 -21.25 1.13 9.28
C GLU A 214 -21.05 2.23 10.35
N LEU A 215 -20.05 2.09 11.21
CA LEU A 215 -19.69 3.09 12.22
C LEU A 215 -18.80 4.19 11.64
N LEU A 216 -17.88 3.83 10.74
CA LEU A 216 -16.90 4.75 10.17
C LEU A 216 -17.49 5.62 9.05
N ALA A 217 -18.29 5.05 8.14
CA ALA A 217 -18.77 5.78 6.98
C ALA A 217 -19.51 7.11 7.32
N PRO A 218 -20.41 7.16 8.32
CA PRO A 218 -21.05 8.41 8.74
C PRO A 218 -20.24 9.24 9.74
N ALA A 219 -19.07 8.76 10.19
CA ALA A 219 -18.27 9.43 11.20
C ALA A 219 -17.59 10.68 10.64
N LYS A 220 -17.67 11.79 11.38
CA LYS A 220 -16.94 13.02 11.09
C LYS A 220 -15.54 12.98 11.68
N VAL A 221 -14.61 13.66 11.04
CA VAL A 221 -13.24 13.83 11.51
C VAL A 221 -13.13 15.04 12.43
N TYR A 222 -12.41 14.87 13.52
CA TYR A 222 -12.04 15.90 14.47
C TYR A 222 -10.53 15.84 14.72
N LEU A 223 -9.87 16.97 14.69
CA LEU A 223 -8.48 17.11 15.10
C LEU A 223 -8.40 17.46 16.60
N PRO A 224 -7.28 17.22 17.28
CA PRO A 224 -7.15 17.54 18.71
C PRO A 224 -7.31 19.04 18.98
N ASP A 225 -8.07 19.40 20.01
CA ASP A 225 -8.30 20.81 20.38
C ASP A 225 -7.08 21.44 21.07
N ASN A 226 -6.26 20.64 21.73
CA ASN A 226 -5.20 21.08 22.63
C ASN A 226 -3.78 20.79 22.13
N ILE A 227 -3.67 20.38 20.89
CA ILE A 227 -2.38 20.16 20.21
C ILE A 227 -2.44 20.92 18.89
N SER A 228 -1.43 21.69 18.59
CA SER A 228 -1.29 22.34 17.28
C SER A 228 -1.09 21.26 16.21
N GLU A 229 -1.58 21.50 15.01
CA GLU A 229 -1.22 20.67 13.86
C GLU A 229 0.30 20.69 13.63
N PRO A 230 0.89 19.61 13.11
CA PRO A 230 2.29 19.61 12.71
C PRO A 230 2.57 20.76 11.74
N ALA A 231 3.64 21.50 11.98
CA ALA A 231 4.00 22.63 11.12
C ALA A 231 4.35 22.20 9.69
N SER A 232 4.82 20.96 9.52
CA SER A 232 5.11 20.31 8.25
C SER A 232 5.29 18.80 8.46
N ALA A 233 5.47 18.05 7.37
CA ALA A 233 5.85 16.64 7.43
C ALA A 233 7.24 16.40 8.06
N GLU A 234 8.10 17.41 8.14
CA GLU A 234 9.40 17.34 8.84
C GLU A 234 9.29 17.58 10.37
N ASP A 235 8.10 17.84 10.90
CA ASP A 235 7.87 17.94 12.35
C ASP A 235 7.77 16.54 12.98
N MET A 236 8.83 16.13 13.66
CA MET A 236 8.93 14.81 14.32
C MET A 236 8.48 14.84 15.79
N GLU A 237 8.24 16.03 16.34
CA GLU A 237 7.91 16.20 17.76
C GLU A 237 6.40 16.25 18.02
N THR A 238 5.63 16.83 17.11
CA THR A 238 4.19 16.98 17.29
C THR A 238 3.46 15.65 17.11
N LEU A 239 2.54 15.32 18.02
CA LEU A 239 1.68 14.15 17.91
C LEU A 239 0.73 14.30 16.72
N ARG A 240 0.68 13.30 15.86
CA ARG A 240 -0.25 13.22 14.74
C ARG A 240 -1.42 12.33 15.13
N ALA A 241 -2.60 12.92 15.25
CA ALA A 241 -3.80 12.23 15.67
C ALA A 241 -5.04 12.81 14.98
N ALA A 242 -6.03 11.95 14.72
CA ALA A 242 -7.36 12.33 14.27
C ALA A 242 -8.40 11.42 14.92
N PHE A 243 -9.57 11.96 15.20
CA PHE A 243 -10.67 11.21 15.79
C PHE A 243 -11.87 11.20 14.86
N ARG A 244 -12.31 10.03 14.45
CA ARG A 244 -13.55 9.84 13.69
C ARG A 244 -14.67 9.51 14.66
N TYR A 245 -15.69 10.39 14.75
CA TYR A 245 -16.81 10.25 15.65
C TYR A 245 -18.13 10.16 14.91
N ASN A 246 -18.87 9.08 15.17
CA ASN A 246 -20.23 8.87 14.71
C ASN A 246 -21.21 9.32 15.80
N LYS A 247 -21.81 10.50 15.59
CA LYS A 247 -22.73 11.09 16.57
C LYS A 247 -24.01 10.29 16.80
N THR A 248 -24.48 9.53 15.78
CA THR A 248 -25.69 8.71 15.89
C THR A 248 -25.48 7.46 16.72
N ALA A 249 -24.32 6.82 16.55
CA ALA A 249 -23.94 5.64 17.33
C ALA A 249 -23.29 6.02 18.67
N ASP A 250 -22.99 7.30 18.91
CA ASP A 250 -22.20 7.81 20.04
C ASP A 250 -20.94 6.99 20.26
N CYS A 251 -20.18 6.76 19.20
CA CYS A 251 -18.91 6.05 19.27
C CYS A 251 -17.92 6.58 18.23
N GLY A 252 -16.65 6.22 18.36
CA GLY A 252 -15.64 6.65 17.42
C GLY A 252 -14.33 5.88 17.54
N PHE A 253 -13.37 6.30 16.71
CA PHE A 253 -12.04 5.71 16.69
C PHE A 253 -10.99 6.80 16.62
N LEU A 254 -10.03 6.73 17.53
CA LEU A 254 -8.84 7.56 17.55
C LEU A 254 -7.76 6.90 16.70
N PHE A 255 -7.28 7.63 15.71
CA PHE A 255 -6.17 7.26 14.85
C PHE A 255 -4.93 8.05 15.28
N ILE A 256 -3.82 7.35 15.48
CA ILE A 256 -2.52 7.94 15.78
C ILE A 256 -1.51 7.38 14.80
N ASN A 257 -0.72 8.27 14.19
CA ASN A 257 0.44 7.94 13.40
C ASN A 257 1.70 8.57 14.00
N ASN A 258 2.63 7.74 14.46
CA ASN A 258 3.94 8.18 14.94
C ASN A 258 5.08 7.65 14.03
N HIS A 259 4.78 7.49 12.74
CA HIS A 259 5.72 7.09 11.71
C HIS A 259 5.87 8.18 10.64
N GLN A 260 7.09 8.38 10.18
CA GLN A 260 7.42 9.17 9.01
C GLN A 260 8.55 8.46 8.24
N ARG A 261 8.34 8.25 6.96
CA ARG A 261 9.33 7.59 6.09
C ARG A 261 10.72 8.21 6.28
N LYS A 262 11.70 7.35 6.58
CA LYS A 262 13.12 7.71 6.76
C LYS A 262 13.40 8.78 7.84
N ARG A 263 12.44 9.06 8.69
CA ARG A 263 12.58 9.96 9.84
C ARG A 263 12.22 9.23 11.12
N LYS A 264 12.89 9.56 12.19
CA LYS A 264 12.58 8.99 13.51
C LYS A 264 11.73 9.98 14.29
N MET A 265 10.46 9.65 14.48
CA MET A 265 9.59 10.40 15.38
C MET A 265 9.87 10.08 16.84
N THR A 266 9.76 11.07 17.72
CA THR A 266 9.95 10.88 19.16
C THR A 266 8.78 10.12 19.79
N GLU A 267 9.06 9.37 20.86
CA GLU A 267 8.00 8.77 21.68
C GLU A 267 7.19 9.83 22.42
N LYS A 268 5.90 9.57 22.61
CA LYS A 268 4.98 10.48 23.26
C LYS A 268 4.17 9.78 24.34
N GLN A 269 3.86 10.50 25.42
CA GLN A 269 3.02 10.02 26.50
C GLN A 269 1.78 10.89 26.61
N ILE A 270 0.62 10.27 26.49
CA ILE A 270 -0.68 10.90 26.73
C ILE A 270 -1.10 10.47 28.14
N THR A 271 -1.11 11.42 29.07
CA THR A 271 -1.33 11.18 30.50
C THR A 271 -2.52 12.00 31.00
N PRO A 272 -3.05 11.74 32.22
CA PRO A 272 -4.09 12.58 32.80
C PRO A 272 -3.72 14.05 32.93
N GLU A 273 -2.42 14.37 33.08
CA GLU A 273 -1.92 15.75 33.16
C GLU A 273 -1.74 16.41 31.78
N LYS A 274 -1.58 15.57 30.74
CA LYS A 274 -1.43 16.00 29.35
C LYS A 274 -2.31 15.12 28.45
N PRO A 275 -3.63 15.21 28.59
CA PRO A 275 -4.54 14.39 27.83
C PRO A 275 -4.68 14.88 26.38
N LEU A 276 -5.12 14.00 25.49
CA LEU A 276 -5.57 14.35 24.15
C LEU A 276 -7.07 14.63 24.19
N GLN A 277 -7.50 15.79 23.67
CA GLN A 277 -8.86 16.31 23.81
C GLN A 277 -9.50 16.61 22.46
N PHE A 278 -10.78 16.24 22.31
CA PHE A 278 -11.58 16.51 21.13
C PHE A 278 -12.96 17.07 21.54
N THR A 279 -13.37 18.18 20.98
CA THR A 279 -14.73 18.70 21.13
C THR A 279 -15.60 18.23 19.98
N VAL A 280 -16.48 17.29 20.24
CA VAL A 280 -17.40 16.72 19.26
C VAL A 280 -18.82 17.28 19.45
N THR A 281 -19.63 17.24 18.37
CA THR A 281 -21.05 17.57 18.44
C THR A 281 -21.87 16.29 18.41
N ASP A 282 -22.70 16.07 19.43
CA ASP A 282 -23.56 14.91 19.55
C ASP A 282 -24.80 14.99 18.62
N VAL A 283 -25.70 14.02 18.74
CA VAL A 283 -26.93 13.94 17.93
C VAL A 283 -27.90 15.09 18.24
N GLU A 284 -27.86 15.65 19.45
CA GLU A 284 -28.71 16.76 19.91
C GLU A 284 -28.13 18.13 19.57
N GLY A 285 -26.92 18.15 18.98
CA GLY A 285 -26.20 19.39 18.65
C GLY A 285 -25.39 19.95 19.81
N ILE A 286 -25.26 19.21 20.92
CA ILE A 286 -24.53 19.62 22.11
C ILE A 286 -23.05 19.29 21.93
N GLN A 287 -22.19 20.24 22.30
CA GLN A 287 -20.75 20.00 22.33
C GLN A 287 -20.37 19.17 23.54
N ARG A 288 -19.58 18.12 23.29
CA ARG A 288 -19.02 17.24 24.32
C ARG A 288 -17.52 17.13 24.16
N GLN A 289 -16.80 17.12 25.27
CA GLN A 289 -15.38 16.89 25.29
C GLN A 289 -15.08 15.39 25.48
N ILE A 290 -14.31 14.83 24.56
CA ILE A 290 -13.79 13.47 24.61
C ILE A 290 -12.31 13.54 24.96
N ILE A 291 -11.90 12.76 25.95
CA ILE A 291 -10.55 12.80 26.53
C ILE A 291 -9.92 11.41 26.45
N PHE A 292 -8.69 11.34 25.92
CA PHE A 292 -7.81 10.17 26.02
C PHE A 292 -6.61 10.57 26.90
N ASP A 293 -6.25 9.76 27.87
CA ASP A 293 -5.36 10.13 28.95
C ASP A 293 -4.36 9.06 29.42
N ARG A 294 -4.34 7.89 28.77
CA ARG A 294 -3.47 6.76 29.14
C ARG A 294 -3.03 6.01 27.88
N ILE A 295 -2.18 6.64 27.07
CA ILE A 295 -1.65 6.03 25.85
C ILE A 295 -0.14 6.31 25.77
N HIS A 296 0.63 5.26 25.59
CA HIS A 296 2.03 5.36 25.22
C HIS A 296 2.16 5.21 23.70
N VAL A 297 2.69 6.24 23.05
CA VAL A 297 2.89 6.30 21.60
C VAL A 297 4.38 6.12 21.33
N ARG A 298 4.78 4.89 21.00
CA ARG A 298 6.16 4.56 20.67
C ARG A 298 6.57 5.13 19.32
N THR A 299 7.87 5.18 19.06
CA THR A 299 8.40 5.42 17.71
C THR A 299 7.80 4.35 16.76
N ASP A 300 7.40 4.78 15.58
CA ASP A 300 6.76 3.97 14.53
C ASP A 300 5.42 3.32 14.93
N ALA A 301 4.80 3.77 16.04
CA ALA A 301 3.49 3.28 16.44
C ALA A 301 2.39 3.80 15.52
N ILE A 302 1.51 2.89 15.12
CA ILE A 302 0.28 3.16 14.37
C ILE A 302 -0.86 2.55 15.16
N LEU A 303 -1.75 3.40 15.72
CA LEU A 303 -2.79 2.98 16.63
C LEU A 303 -4.19 3.33 16.11
N VAL A 304 -5.15 2.41 16.33
CA VAL A 304 -6.57 2.63 16.04
C VAL A 304 -7.37 2.24 17.27
N LEU A 305 -7.63 3.21 18.15
CA LEU A 305 -8.22 2.99 19.47
C LEU A 305 -9.71 3.31 19.48
N PRO A 306 -10.57 2.42 19.98
CA PRO A 306 -12.00 2.66 20.04
C PRO A 306 -12.37 3.61 21.18
N TYR A 307 -13.47 4.34 20.96
CA TYR A 307 -14.15 5.14 21.96
C TYR A 307 -15.61 4.76 22.01
N ASN A 308 -16.11 4.44 23.19
CA ASN A 308 -17.53 4.12 23.47
C ASN A 308 -18.11 3.06 22.52
N LEU A 309 -17.27 2.05 22.19
CA LEU A 309 -17.62 0.98 21.24
C LEU A 309 -18.81 0.16 21.76
N PRO A 310 -19.88 -0.03 20.96
CA PRO A 310 -20.98 -0.92 21.35
C PRO A 310 -20.51 -2.37 21.33
N VAL A 311 -20.77 -3.08 22.43
CA VAL A 311 -20.38 -4.48 22.64
C VAL A 311 -21.61 -5.26 23.09
N ILE A 312 -21.85 -6.43 22.49
CA ILE A 312 -22.95 -7.33 22.86
C ILE A 312 -22.39 -8.50 23.66
N ILE A 313 -22.89 -8.68 24.88
CA ILE A 313 -22.51 -9.78 25.78
C ILE A 313 -23.75 -10.50 26.20
N ARG A 314 -23.88 -11.79 25.82
CA ARG A 314 -25.07 -12.64 26.17
C ARG A 314 -26.41 -12.01 25.76
N GLY A 315 -26.41 -11.21 24.68
CA GLY A 315 -27.62 -10.54 24.19
C GLY A 315 -27.89 -9.16 24.81
N GLU A 316 -27.11 -8.74 25.79
CA GLU A 316 -27.20 -7.41 26.40
C GLU A 316 -26.14 -6.48 25.81
N GLN A 317 -26.47 -5.19 25.68
CA GLN A 317 -25.59 -4.18 25.12
C GLN A 317 -24.81 -3.45 26.21
N PHE A 318 -23.49 -3.44 26.07
CA PHE A 318 -22.53 -2.70 26.88
C PHE A 318 -21.75 -1.71 26.03
N ARG A 319 -20.94 -0.88 26.66
CA ARG A 319 -20.03 0.04 26.00
C ARG A 319 -18.62 -0.12 26.54
N LEU A 320 -17.68 -0.40 25.63
CA LEU A 320 -16.25 -0.22 25.93
C LEU A 320 -15.92 1.25 25.73
N ARG A 321 -15.70 1.96 26.83
CA ARG A 321 -15.43 3.41 26.78
C ARG A 321 -14.08 3.74 26.17
N LYS A 322 -13.04 3.09 26.66
CA LYS A 322 -11.66 3.32 26.21
C LYS A 322 -10.78 2.09 26.47
N THR A 323 -9.72 2.00 25.70
CA THR A 323 -8.59 1.08 25.89
C THR A 323 -7.35 1.67 25.19
N ASN A 324 -6.16 1.22 25.56
CA ASN A 324 -4.91 1.50 24.86
C ASN A 324 -4.49 0.38 23.88
N ALA A 325 -5.35 -0.60 23.66
CA ALA A 325 -5.14 -1.64 22.64
C ALA A 325 -5.93 -1.30 21.37
N SER A 326 -5.31 -1.45 20.21
CA SER A 326 -5.94 -1.20 18.92
C SER A 326 -7.02 -2.25 18.62
N TYR A 327 -8.14 -1.81 18.07
CA TYR A 327 -9.27 -2.66 17.77
C TYR A 327 -9.12 -3.34 16.42
N LEU A 328 -9.24 -4.66 16.39
CA LEU A 328 -9.22 -5.46 15.17
C LEU A 328 -10.63 -5.74 14.61
N GLY A 329 -11.58 -6.08 15.50
CA GLY A 329 -12.94 -6.41 15.09
C GLY A 329 -13.64 -7.38 16.01
N CYS A 330 -14.93 -7.63 15.76
CA CYS A 330 -15.73 -8.67 16.42
C CYS A 330 -15.92 -9.85 15.48
N PHE A 331 -15.48 -11.03 15.89
CA PHE A 331 -15.57 -12.26 15.12
C PHE A 331 -16.15 -13.38 15.97
N GLY A 332 -17.28 -13.94 15.56
CA GLY A 332 -17.96 -14.99 16.31
C GLY A 332 -18.40 -14.58 17.73
N GLY A 333 -18.68 -13.29 17.96
CA GLY A 333 -19.06 -12.75 19.27
C GLY A 333 -17.89 -12.47 20.22
N THR A 334 -16.66 -12.60 19.74
CA THR A 334 -15.43 -12.25 20.49
C THR A 334 -14.83 -10.99 19.89
N TYR A 335 -14.45 -10.04 20.74
CA TYR A 335 -13.86 -8.75 20.36
C TYR A 335 -12.35 -8.87 20.46
N TYR A 336 -11.67 -8.69 19.32
CA TYR A 336 -10.23 -8.84 19.18
C TYR A 336 -9.56 -7.48 19.18
N PHE A 337 -8.49 -7.40 19.95
CA PHE A 337 -7.61 -6.23 20.05
C PHE A 337 -6.18 -6.68 19.84
N TYR A 338 -5.30 -5.74 19.50
CA TYR A 338 -3.87 -6.01 19.40
C TYR A 338 -3.05 -4.86 19.98
N THR A 339 -1.89 -5.18 20.51
CA THR A 339 -0.98 -4.20 21.11
C THR A 339 0.41 -4.81 21.28
N ASP A 340 1.42 -3.96 21.43
CA ASP A 340 2.76 -4.28 21.88
C ASP A 340 3.02 -3.88 23.34
N GLU A 341 1.96 -3.41 24.04
CA GLU A 341 2.03 -3.12 25.47
C GLU A 341 2.18 -4.39 26.29
N LYS A 342 2.82 -4.27 27.47
CA LYS A 342 2.86 -5.37 28.42
C LYS A 342 1.47 -5.64 29.00
N PRO A 343 1.16 -6.91 29.33
CA PRO A 343 -0.17 -7.26 29.87
C PRO A 343 -0.62 -6.41 31.06
N GLU A 344 0.30 -6.04 31.96
CA GLU A 344 0.02 -5.21 33.14
C GLU A 344 -0.31 -3.75 32.83
N ASP A 345 0.07 -3.25 31.65
CA ASP A 345 -0.14 -1.87 31.21
C ASP A 345 -1.40 -1.72 30.34
N ILE A 346 -2.03 -2.84 29.95
CA ILE A 346 -3.23 -2.84 29.12
C ILE A 346 -4.45 -2.60 30.01
N TYR A 347 -5.33 -1.69 29.58
CA TYR A 347 -6.59 -1.46 30.29
C TYR A 347 -7.80 -1.49 29.36
N PHE A 348 -8.96 -1.85 29.94
CA PHE A 348 -10.28 -1.75 29.33
C PHE A 348 -11.21 -1.03 30.31
N GLU A 349 -11.76 0.10 29.90
CA GLU A 349 -12.70 0.88 30.69
C GLU A 349 -14.13 0.66 30.17
N TRP A 350 -14.96 0.02 30.97
CA TRP A 350 -16.35 -0.30 30.62
C TRP A 350 -17.35 0.69 31.22
N SER A 351 -18.50 0.83 30.57
CA SER A 351 -19.54 1.78 31.01
C SER A 351 -20.20 1.43 32.34
N ASP A 352 -20.23 0.16 32.70
CA ASP A 352 -20.84 -0.38 33.94
C ASP A 352 -19.80 -0.57 35.07
N GLY A 353 -18.53 -0.30 34.79
CA GLY A 353 -17.42 -0.44 35.74
C GLY A 353 -16.99 -1.89 36.02
N ASN A 354 -17.57 -2.88 35.31
CA ASN A 354 -17.19 -4.29 35.43
C ASN A 354 -16.08 -4.64 34.40
N ASP A 355 -15.45 -5.79 34.63
CA ASP A 355 -14.55 -6.39 33.66
C ASP A 355 -15.30 -7.44 32.82
N HIS A 356 -15.16 -7.36 31.51
CA HIS A 356 -15.78 -8.27 30.55
C HIS A 356 -14.72 -9.04 29.74
N ALA A 357 -13.69 -9.53 30.43
CA ALA A 357 -12.58 -10.27 29.81
C ALA A 357 -13.03 -11.55 29.05
N GLU A 358 -14.21 -12.09 29.36
CA GLU A 358 -14.74 -13.30 28.71
C GLU A 358 -15.01 -13.12 27.21
N VAL A 359 -15.30 -11.88 26.76
CA VAL A 359 -15.56 -11.58 25.35
C VAL A 359 -14.39 -10.88 24.66
N VAL A 360 -13.29 -10.61 25.38
CA VAL A 360 -12.11 -9.93 24.85
C VAL A 360 -10.98 -10.92 24.57
N ARG A 361 -10.27 -10.70 23.47
CA ARG A 361 -9.01 -11.37 23.15
C ARG A 361 -7.99 -10.34 22.69
N ILE A 362 -6.81 -10.43 23.28
CA ILE A 362 -5.67 -9.57 22.95
C ILE A 362 -4.67 -10.39 22.16
N LEU A 363 -4.27 -9.88 21.02
CA LEU A 363 -3.30 -10.46 20.11
C LEU A 363 -2.00 -9.66 20.17
N THR A 364 -0.90 -10.29 19.81
CA THR A 364 0.30 -9.57 19.39
C THR A 364 0.05 -8.85 18.06
N ILE A 365 0.88 -7.89 17.69
CA ILE A 365 0.79 -7.25 16.37
C ILE A 365 0.94 -8.30 15.27
N HIS A 366 1.93 -9.18 15.38
CA HIS A 366 2.15 -10.28 14.43
C HIS A 366 0.91 -11.18 14.26
N ASP A 367 0.27 -11.61 15.37
CA ASP A 367 -0.93 -12.44 15.28
C ASP A 367 -2.11 -11.69 14.63
N ALA A 368 -2.22 -10.38 14.87
CA ALA A 368 -3.25 -9.55 14.22
C ALA A 368 -3.02 -9.41 12.71
N GLU A 369 -1.78 -9.31 12.28
CA GLU A 369 -1.37 -9.29 10.87
C GLU A 369 -1.69 -10.61 10.15
N HIS A 370 -1.54 -11.73 10.85
CA HIS A 370 -1.79 -13.07 10.33
C HIS A 370 -3.22 -13.58 10.60
N PHE A 371 -4.03 -12.77 11.25
CA PHE A 371 -5.40 -13.13 11.63
C PHE A 371 -6.27 -13.51 10.42
N CYS A 372 -6.98 -14.62 10.55
CA CYS A 372 -7.92 -15.10 9.57
C CYS A 372 -9.19 -15.59 10.26
N TYR A 373 -10.34 -15.16 9.74
CA TYR A 373 -11.64 -15.63 10.18
C TYR A 373 -12.39 -16.22 9.00
N ALA A 374 -12.74 -17.50 9.08
CA ALA A 374 -13.53 -18.21 8.08
C ALA A 374 -14.84 -18.69 8.69
N GLN A 375 -15.94 -18.47 7.99
CA GLN A 375 -17.27 -18.98 8.34
C GLN A 375 -17.79 -19.79 7.15
N GLU A 376 -17.99 -21.08 7.36
CA GLU A 376 -18.53 -22.01 6.36
C GLU A 376 -20.06 -22.12 6.57
N GLY A 377 -20.81 -21.23 5.95
CA GLY A 377 -22.28 -21.18 6.07
C GLY A 377 -22.80 -20.14 7.09
N ALA A 378 -24.04 -19.70 6.89
CA ALA A 378 -24.64 -18.63 7.71
C ALA A 378 -24.92 -19.01 9.17
N ASP A 379 -25.09 -20.31 9.44
CA ASP A 379 -25.46 -20.85 10.76
C ASP A 379 -24.28 -21.48 11.52
N GLU A 380 -23.08 -21.51 10.92
CA GLU A 380 -21.90 -22.09 11.57
C GLU A 380 -21.10 -21.04 12.35
N LYS A 381 -20.60 -21.45 13.52
CA LYS A 381 -19.64 -20.64 14.25
C LYS A 381 -18.35 -20.55 13.42
N GLY A 382 -18.01 -19.35 12.98
CA GLY A 382 -16.77 -19.12 12.27
C GLY A 382 -15.54 -19.52 13.10
N LYS A 383 -14.48 -19.89 12.41
CA LYS A 383 -13.22 -20.33 13.00
C LYS A 383 -12.15 -19.27 12.82
N VAL A 384 -11.51 -18.91 13.92
CA VAL A 384 -10.30 -18.08 13.90
C VAL A 384 -9.08 -18.97 13.70
N SER A 385 -8.17 -18.56 12.82
CA SER A 385 -6.86 -19.16 12.59
C SER A 385 -5.83 -18.06 12.30
N LEU A 386 -4.56 -18.41 12.31
CA LEU A 386 -3.49 -17.55 11.84
C LEU A 386 -2.97 -18.09 10.51
N LEU A 387 -2.69 -17.19 9.57
CA LEU A 387 -1.95 -17.56 8.37
C LEU A 387 -0.53 -17.96 8.78
N PRO A 388 0.01 -19.03 8.20
CA PRO A 388 1.39 -19.43 8.48
C PRO A 388 2.37 -18.42 7.84
N ASP A 389 3.55 -18.31 8.43
CA ASP A 389 4.69 -17.67 7.78
C ASP A 389 5.08 -18.45 6.52
N LEU A 390 5.57 -17.74 5.51
CA LEU A 390 6.04 -18.37 4.30
C LEU A 390 7.42 -18.98 4.52
N HIS A 391 7.49 -20.28 4.32
CA HIS A 391 8.76 -21.02 4.34
C HIS A 391 9.06 -21.56 2.95
N PHE A 392 10.32 -21.45 2.53
CA PHE A 392 10.80 -21.96 1.25
C PHE A 392 11.69 -23.15 1.43
N ALA A 393 11.51 -24.16 0.60
CA ALA A 393 12.38 -25.29 0.42
C ALA A 393 13.03 -25.27 -0.97
N GLU A 394 14.18 -25.90 -1.12
CA GLU A 394 14.78 -26.11 -2.43
C GLU A 394 13.86 -26.99 -3.29
N ALA A 395 13.76 -26.62 -4.56
CA ALA A 395 12.91 -27.32 -5.56
C ALA A 395 13.75 -27.94 -6.69
N GLY A 396 15.06 -27.86 -6.60
CA GLY A 396 15.97 -28.37 -7.62
C GLY A 396 17.32 -27.65 -7.61
N LYS A 397 18.05 -27.73 -8.72
CA LYS A 397 19.38 -27.14 -8.88
C LYS A 397 19.41 -26.18 -10.05
N VAL A 398 20.21 -25.12 -9.92
CA VAL A 398 20.55 -24.21 -11.02
C VAL A 398 22.03 -24.38 -11.31
N ARG A 399 22.37 -24.73 -12.56
CA ARG A 399 23.75 -24.66 -13.06
C ARG A 399 23.94 -23.34 -13.79
N ILE A 400 24.98 -22.63 -13.45
CA ILE A 400 25.31 -21.33 -13.99
C ILE A 400 26.57 -21.49 -14.84
N ALA A 401 26.53 -21.06 -16.09
CA ALA A 401 27.69 -20.92 -16.95
C ALA A 401 27.84 -19.46 -17.35
N ASP A 402 29.03 -18.90 -17.11
CA ASP A 402 29.36 -17.55 -17.56
C ASP A 402 29.61 -17.61 -19.09
N ALA A 403 28.80 -16.88 -19.85
CA ALA A 403 28.89 -16.80 -21.31
C ALA A 403 29.66 -15.55 -21.80
N GLY A 404 30.20 -14.75 -20.88
CA GLY A 404 30.96 -13.54 -21.17
C GLY A 404 30.11 -12.30 -21.33
N GLN A 405 30.52 -11.38 -22.22
CA GLN A 405 29.79 -10.15 -22.49
C GLN A 405 29.05 -10.23 -23.82
N ALA A 406 27.81 -9.74 -23.86
CA ALA A 406 27.09 -9.61 -25.12
C ALA A 406 27.63 -8.42 -25.94
N VAL A 407 27.83 -8.65 -27.23
CA VAL A 407 28.31 -7.59 -28.14
C VAL A 407 27.20 -6.60 -28.49
N GLU A 408 25.95 -7.02 -28.48
CA GLU A 408 24.74 -6.18 -28.63
C GLU A 408 23.57 -6.78 -27.84
N SER A 409 22.92 -5.97 -27.03
CA SER A 409 21.63 -6.36 -26.42
C SER A 409 20.50 -5.99 -27.40
N ILE A 410 19.63 -6.93 -27.72
CA ILE A 410 18.48 -6.74 -28.62
C ILE A 410 17.50 -5.68 -28.07
N TRP A 411 17.52 -5.43 -26.75
CA TRP A 411 16.64 -4.52 -26.04
C TRP A 411 17.40 -3.40 -25.31
N ASN A 412 18.20 -2.66 -26.08
CA ASN A 412 18.95 -1.53 -25.51
C ASN A 412 18.05 -0.30 -25.29
N VAL A 413 16.98 -0.45 -24.51
CA VAL A 413 16.03 0.63 -24.19
C VAL A 413 16.69 1.68 -23.29
N TYR A 414 17.71 1.28 -22.51
CA TYR A 414 18.33 2.10 -21.47
C TYR A 414 19.73 2.62 -21.80
N GLY A 415 20.16 2.55 -23.04
CA GLY A 415 21.47 3.00 -23.48
C GLY A 415 22.39 1.85 -23.92
N GLN A 416 23.57 2.17 -24.48
CA GLN A 416 24.56 1.16 -24.88
C GLN A 416 25.22 0.60 -23.61
N THR A 417 24.92 -0.66 -23.27
CA THR A 417 25.57 -1.39 -22.19
C THR A 417 26.22 -2.64 -22.76
N GLU A 418 27.31 -3.09 -22.13
CA GLU A 418 27.89 -4.41 -22.38
C GLU A 418 27.52 -5.32 -21.22
N PRO A 419 26.32 -5.99 -21.25
CA PRO A 419 25.87 -6.80 -20.14
C PRO A 419 26.70 -8.06 -19.99
N ASN A 420 26.88 -8.50 -18.75
CA ASN A 420 27.37 -9.84 -18.47
C ASN A 420 26.26 -10.86 -18.75
N VAL A 421 26.59 -11.94 -19.44
CA VAL A 421 25.62 -12.96 -19.86
C VAL A 421 25.88 -14.27 -19.15
N TYR A 422 24.85 -14.88 -18.62
CA TYR A 422 24.87 -16.16 -17.95
C TYR A 422 23.85 -17.12 -18.56
N GLU A 423 24.29 -18.36 -18.85
CA GLU A 423 23.41 -19.45 -19.21
C GLU A 423 22.99 -20.21 -17.96
N LEU A 424 21.68 -20.30 -17.71
CA LEU A 424 21.09 -20.99 -16.57
C LEU A 424 20.47 -22.30 -17.05
N THR A 425 20.91 -23.45 -16.48
CA THR A 425 20.24 -24.74 -16.68
C THR A 425 19.50 -25.10 -15.41
N LEU A 426 18.19 -25.28 -15.49
CA LEU A 426 17.30 -25.57 -14.38
C LEU A 426 16.99 -27.06 -14.32
N GLU A 427 17.32 -27.69 -13.22
CA GLU A 427 17.09 -29.13 -12.94
C GLU A 427 16.10 -29.22 -11.79
N TYR A 428 14.84 -29.48 -12.10
CA TYR A 428 13.76 -29.60 -11.10
C TYR A 428 13.83 -30.94 -10.39
N GLU A 429 13.64 -30.93 -9.06
CA GLU A 429 13.63 -32.15 -8.24
C GLU A 429 12.43 -33.06 -8.59
N TYR A 430 11.28 -32.45 -8.91
CA TYR A 430 10.05 -33.11 -9.38
C TYR A 430 9.60 -32.43 -10.64
N HIS A 431 8.89 -33.17 -11.54
CA HIS A 431 8.37 -32.54 -12.75
C HIS A 431 7.27 -31.54 -12.37
N PRO A 432 7.47 -30.25 -12.62
CA PRO A 432 6.57 -29.22 -12.09
C PRO A 432 5.14 -29.27 -12.65
N ALA A 433 4.93 -29.96 -13.80
CA ALA A 433 3.61 -30.17 -14.38
C ALA A 433 2.81 -31.26 -13.67
N ASP A 434 3.41 -32.05 -12.78
CA ASP A 434 2.68 -32.99 -11.94
C ASP A 434 1.90 -32.20 -10.90
N ALA A 435 0.61 -32.08 -11.10
CA ALA A 435 -0.33 -31.09 -10.58
C ALA A 435 -0.47 -30.94 -9.03
N LEU A 436 0.42 -31.52 -8.27
CA LEU A 436 0.46 -31.44 -6.80
C LEU A 436 1.67 -30.65 -6.26
N SER A 437 2.61 -30.22 -7.11
CA SER A 437 3.90 -29.67 -6.65
C SER A 437 3.87 -28.15 -6.33
N GLY A 438 2.77 -27.44 -6.56
CA GLY A 438 2.73 -25.99 -6.33
C GLY A 438 3.59 -25.18 -7.31
N ASP A 439 3.68 -23.89 -7.09
CA ASP A 439 4.53 -23.00 -7.89
C ASP A 439 6.02 -23.19 -7.54
N VAL A 440 6.88 -22.99 -8.53
CA VAL A 440 8.34 -22.96 -8.37
C VAL A 440 8.83 -21.57 -8.78
N TRP A 441 9.69 -21.01 -7.95
CA TRP A 441 10.34 -19.71 -8.17
C TRP A 441 11.81 -19.88 -8.46
N LEU A 442 12.30 -19.13 -9.44
CA LEU A 442 13.73 -18.88 -9.62
C LEU A 442 14.07 -17.64 -8.81
N GLU A 443 14.91 -17.79 -7.79
CA GLU A 443 15.44 -16.68 -7.03
C GLU A 443 16.86 -16.37 -7.51
N LEU A 444 17.09 -15.11 -7.88
CA LEU A 444 18.34 -14.60 -8.41
C LEU A 444 18.94 -13.58 -7.43
N ASP A 445 20.18 -13.83 -7.03
CA ASP A 445 21.02 -12.91 -6.27
C ASP A 445 22.08 -12.34 -7.20
N PHE A 446 21.93 -11.08 -7.58
CA PHE A 446 22.86 -10.43 -8.50
C PHE A 446 23.19 -9.00 -8.07
N GLY A 447 24.32 -8.52 -8.56
CA GLY A 447 24.71 -7.10 -8.54
C GLY A 447 24.76 -6.55 -9.95
N GLY A 448 24.46 -5.27 -10.08
CA GLY A 448 24.34 -4.57 -11.37
C GLY A 448 23.19 -3.58 -11.35
N ASP A 449 22.88 -2.97 -12.50
CA ASP A 449 21.77 -2.01 -12.62
C ASP A 449 20.44 -2.68 -12.93
N CYS A 450 20.39 -3.40 -14.08
CA CYS A 450 19.19 -4.10 -14.53
C CYS A 450 19.51 -5.55 -14.88
N ALA A 451 18.52 -6.43 -14.72
CA ALA A 451 18.59 -7.82 -15.13
C ALA A 451 17.48 -8.12 -16.16
N ARG A 452 17.78 -8.95 -17.15
CA ARG A 452 16.82 -9.41 -18.16
C ARG A 452 16.92 -10.91 -18.31
N LEU A 453 15.77 -11.59 -18.29
CA LEU A 453 15.67 -13.03 -18.37
C LEU A 453 15.04 -13.43 -19.71
N TYR A 454 15.74 -14.27 -20.47
CA TYR A 454 15.31 -14.73 -21.79
C TYR A 454 15.13 -16.24 -21.86
N GLN A 455 14.22 -16.65 -22.72
CA GLN A 455 14.11 -18.04 -23.20
C GLN A 455 14.10 -18.02 -24.73
N ASP A 456 15.01 -18.75 -25.35
CA ASP A 456 15.15 -18.85 -26.82
C ASP A 456 15.18 -17.48 -27.52
N GLY A 457 15.87 -16.50 -26.92
CA GLY A 457 15.98 -15.14 -27.42
C GLY A 457 14.75 -14.24 -27.18
N LYS A 458 13.68 -14.76 -26.57
CA LYS A 458 12.50 -13.98 -26.18
C LYS A 458 12.65 -13.46 -24.75
N LEU A 459 12.49 -12.14 -24.53
CA LEU A 459 12.45 -11.55 -23.21
C LEU A 459 11.20 -12.07 -22.44
N LEU A 460 11.44 -12.75 -21.34
CA LEU A 460 10.39 -13.24 -20.43
C LEU A 460 10.07 -12.21 -19.37
N ASP A 461 11.11 -11.70 -18.72
CA ASP A 461 10.98 -10.84 -17.56
C ASP A 461 12.21 -9.95 -17.41
N ASP A 462 12.09 -8.83 -16.68
CA ASP A 462 13.19 -7.93 -16.39
C ASP A 462 13.04 -7.32 -14.99
N TRP A 463 14.15 -6.85 -14.45
CA TRP A 463 14.17 -6.30 -13.10
C TRP A 463 15.16 -5.15 -12.98
N PHE A 464 14.70 -4.02 -12.45
CA PHE A 464 15.58 -2.95 -12.03
C PHE A 464 16.05 -3.23 -10.61
N SER A 465 17.34 -3.42 -10.43
CA SER A 465 17.92 -3.71 -9.12
C SER A 465 17.55 -2.61 -8.11
N ASN A 466 16.83 -2.99 -7.06
CA ASN A 466 16.42 -2.12 -5.97
C ASN A 466 16.98 -2.56 -4.61
N GLY A 467 17.90 -3.55 -4.61
CA GLY A 467 18.49 -4.12 -3.39
C GLY A 467 17.83 -5.42 -2.91
N GLU A 468 16.66 -5.78 -3.44
CA GLU A 468 15.99 -7.05 -3.14
C GLU A 468 16.54 -8.21 -3.99
N LEU A 469 16.24 -9.45 -3.57
CA LEU A 469 16.41 -10.64 -4.40
C LEU A 469 15.30 -10.68 -5.45
N TRP A 470 15.64 -10.97 -6.70
CA TRP A 470 14.65 -11.10 -7.75
C TRP A 470 14.07 -12.51 -7.77
N ARG A 471 12.75 -12.62 -7.64
CA ARG A 471 12.02 -13.90 -7.68
C ARG A 471 11.08 -13.95 -8.86
N VAL A 472 11.30 -14.93 -9.73
CA VAL A 472 10.52 -15.15 -10.95
C VAL A 472 9.66 -16.41 -10.81
N ALA A 473 8.33 -16.29 -10.97
CA ALA A 473 7.40 -17.43 -10.93
C ALA A 473 7.49 -18.23 -12.24
N LEU A 474 8.12 -19.39 -12.21
CA LEU A 474 8.42 -20.18 -13.41
C LEU A 474 7.19 -20.83 -14.05
N LYS A 475 6.11 -21.00 -13.30
CA LYS A 475 4.83 -21.51 -13.81
C LYS A 475 4.30 -20.65 -14.96
N ARG A 476 4.44 -19.34 -14.87
CA ARG A 476 4.03 -18.38 -15.92
C ARG A 476 4.68 -18.68 -17.27
N TYR A 477 5.90 -19.19 -17.26
CA TYR A 477 6.72 -19.46 -18.44
C TYR A 477 6.79 -20.95 -18.81
N GLY A 478 5.92 -21.81 -18.23
CA GLY A 478 5.84 -23.22 -18.54
C GLY A 478 7.02 -24.04 -18.02
N TYR A 479 7.69 -23.58 -16.95
CA TYR A 479 8.82 -24.27 -16.32
C TYR A 479 10.00 -24.53 -17.26
N PRO A 480 10.64 -23.48 -17.79
CA PRO A 480 11.76 -23.60 -18.71
C PRO A 480 12.93 -24.35 -18.05
N THR A 481 13.66 -25.14 -18.83
CA THR A 481 14.88 -25.83 -18.36
C THR A 481 16.17 -25.09 -18.73
N LYS A 482 16.08 -24.10 -19.61
CA LYS A 482 17.21 -23.25 -20.00
C LYS A 482 16.76 -21.80 -20.10
N LEU A 483 17.55 -20.92 -19.55
CA LEU A 483 17.34 -19.48 -19.58
C LEU A 483 18.66 -18.76 -19.81
N THR A 484 18.61 -17.61 -20.46
CA THR A 484 19.73 -16.67 -20.55
C THR A 484 19.44 -15.48 -19.65
N LEU A 485 20.38 -15.11 -18.81
CA LEU A 485 20.31 -13.94 -17.94
C LEU A 485 21.35 -12.89 -18.41
N GLU A 486 20.90 -11.69 -18.69
CA GLU A 486 21.75 -10.53 -18.94
C GLU A 486 21.75 -9.61 -17.72
N LEU A 487 22.92 -9.12 -17.33
CA LEU A 487 23.10 -8.18 -16.22
C LEU A 487 23.81 -6.91 -16.72
N ASP A 488 23.14 -5.77 -16.66
CA ASP A 488 23.76 -4.48 -16.96
C ASP A 488 24.71 -4.04 -15.86
N PRO A 489 25.82 -3.38 -16.21
CA PRO A 489 26.75 -2.81 -15.25
C PRO A 489 26.06 -1.83 -14.28
N PHE A 490 26.51 -1.84 -13.02
CA PHE A 490 26.04 -0.91 -12.01
C PHE A 490 26.24 0.55 -12.44
N LYS A 491 25.22 1.39 -12.23
CA LYS A 491 25.24 2.83 -12.52
C LYS A 491 25.34 3.62 -11.20
N PRO A 492 26.36 4.46 -11.03
CA PRO A 492 26.57 5.22 -9.79
C PRO A 492 25.57 6.37 -9.59
N ASP A 493 24.98 6.89 -10.69
CA ASP A 493 24.12 8.08 -10.68
C ASP A 493 22.64 7.74 -10.45
N VAL A 494 22.36 6.55 -9.91
CA VAL A 494 21.02 6.09 -9.55
C VAL A 494 20.81 6.24 -8.05
N TYR A 495 19.65 6.72 -7.65
CA TYR A 495 19.25 6.75 -6.25
C TYR A 495 18.73 5.39 -5.79
N TYR A 496 19.19 4.93 -4.64
CA TYR A 496 18.76 3.67 -4.02
C TYR A 496 18.31 3.88 -2.58
N ASP A 497 17.16 3.33 -2.23
CA ASP A 497 16.71 3.26 -0.83
C ASP A 497 17.42 2.15 -0.06
N LEU A 498 17.50 0.97 -0.64
CA LEU A 498 18.27 -0.14 -0.08
C LEU A 498 19.69 -0.13 -0.65
N PRO A 499 20.69 -0.57 0.12
CA PRO A 499 22.07 -0.64 -0.37
C PRO A 499 22.17 -1.53 -1.62
N PRO A 500 22.63 -1.00 -2.77
CA PRO A 500 22.76 -1.78 -3.98
C PRO A 500 23.98 -2.70 -3.93
N LYS A 501 23.90 -3.85 -4.59
CA LYS A 501 25.05 -4.73 -4.86
C LYS A 501 25.78 -4.20 -6.09
N ARG A 502 26.97 -3.64 -5.90
CA ARG A 502 27.73 -2.93 -6.92
C ARG A 502 28.58 -3.83 -7.82
N GLU A 503 28.73 -5.11 -7.46
CA GLU A 503 29.50 -6.07 -8.23
C GLU A 503 28.67 -6.56 -9.42
N ASN A 504 29.13 -6.32 -10.65
CA ASN A 504 28.43 -6.73 -11.88
C ASN A 504 28.52 -8.24 -12.10
N ARG A 505 27.86 -9.01 -11.27
CA ARG A 505 27.87 -10.48 -11.36
C ARG A 505 26.61 -11.11 -10.78
N LEU A 506 26.33 -12.32 -11.25
CA LEU A 506 25.40 -13.23 -10.60
C LEU A 506 26.10 -13.87 -9.41
N ALA A 507 25.64 -13.57 -8.19
CA ALA A 507 26.17 -14.13 -6.95
C ALA A 507 25.57 -15.50 -6.64
N GLY A 508 24.31 -15.76 -7.04
CA GLY A 508 23.66 -17.04 -6.86
C GLY A 508 22.31 -17.14 -7.56
N ALA A 509 21.89 -18.39 -7.79
CA ALA A 509 20.56 -18.69 -8.30
C ALA A 509 20.04 -19.96 -7.61
N ARG A 510 18.75 -19.95 -7.22
CA ARG A 510 18.12 -21.07 -6.52
C ARG A 510 16.73 -21.34 -7.08
N LEU A 511 16.33 -22.63 -7.10
CA LEU A 511 14.95 -23.02 -7.33
C LEU A 511 14.26 -23.22 -5.98
N LEU A 512 13.15 -22.56 -5.76
CA LEU A 512 12.41 -22.55 -4.50
C LEU A 512 10.96 -23.00 -4.71
N ARG A 513 10.38 -23.63 -3.69
CA ARG A 513 8.95 -23.91 -3.56
C ARG A 513 8.49 -23.57 -2.14
N LEU A 514 7.21 -23.31 -1.97
CA LEU A 514 6.64 -23.23 -0.62
C LEU A 514 6.65 -24.61 0.02
N SER A 515 7.05 -24.68 1.28
CA SER A 515 7.17 -25.91 2.07
C SER A 515 5.96 -26.16 2.96
#